data_36ce881d96f5cd00b0ac9cf4aef016ce
#
_entry.id   36ce881d96f5cd00b0ac9cf4aef016ce
#
_cell.length_a   1.000
_cell.length_b   1.000
_cell.length_c   1.000
_cell.angle_alpha   90.00
_cell.angle_beta   90.00
_cell.angle_gamma   90.00
#
_symmetry.space_group_name_H-M   'P 1'
#
loop_
_entity.id
_entity.type
_entity.pdbx_description
1 polymer ?
#
loop_
_entity_poly.entity_id
_entity_poly.type
_entity_poly.pdbx_seq_one_letter_code
_entity_poly.pdbx_strand_id
1 'polypeptide(L)'
;MKQQIVYNLEEFAAKYHLTDIYGAYAAHFAINGEENNCVSSEELAEMVKERTLFTKLLLLKQGKCLLHFNSNKDEALEVKTGEFLIASPKEIVALKEVSPDFEAECILVDEHFTDQPTRYQPSPEKMKSIADIFHFVRDIVRHQHINKIEMIKSMFNVLKLIIEELPYEQCSVSNDLGHKKEVYEIFLHHLYRFFRKERQIRFYADKQNVSAAYLSRLVREISGSTVNEHVTSLVYKEICNLLTQSDMTMGEIADYLNFSDQSALTNFFKQRSGMTPLAYRGKKRDKLQL
;
A
#
# COMPACT_ATOMS: atom_id res chain seq x y z
N MET A 1 -14.42 7.59 -35.54
CA MET A 1 -14.07 7.78 -34.12
C MET A 1 -12.56 8.06 -34.08
N LYS A 2 -12.12 9.24 -33.62
CA LYS A 2 -10.69 9.48 -33.40
C LYS A 2 -10.22 8.54 -32.29
N GLN A 3 -9.21 7.74 -32.56
CA GLN A 3 -8.58 6.89 -31.56
C GLN A 3 -8.02 7.82 -30.48
N GLN A 4 -8.53 7.72 -29.27
CA GLN A 4 -8.10 8.58 -28.16
C GLN A 4 -6.73 8.04 -27.71
N ILE A 5 -5.70 8.88 -27.81
CA ILE A 5 -4.33 8.53 -27.43
C ILE A 5 -4.29 8.31 -25.91
N VAL A 6 -3.60 7.27 -25.46
CA VAL A 6 -3.35 6.96 -24.06
C VAL A 6 -1.85 7.06 -23.86
N TYR A 7 -1.43 7.94 -22.94
CA TYR A 7 -0.02 8.22 -22.69
C TYR A 7 0.55 7.37 -21.56
N ASN A 8 1.74 6.81 -21.79
CA ASN A 8 2.60 6.40 -20.69
C ASN A 8 3.29 7.64 -20.06
N LEU A 9 4.02 7.45 -18.96
CA LEU A 9 4.60 8.58 -18.21
C LEU A 9 5.69 9.31 -18.99
N GLU A 10 6.56 8.61 -19.73
CA GLU A 10 7.62 9.22 -20.52
C GLU A 10 7.07 10.06 -21.68
N GLU A 11 6.09 9.53 -22.41
CA GLU A 11 5.43 10.24 -23.51
C GLU A 11 4.69 11.49 -23.00
N PHE A 12 4.05 11.36 -21.84
CA PHE A 12 3.35 12.48 -21.20
C PHE A 12 4.31 13.56 -20.73
N ALA A 13 5.39 13.18 -20.04
CA ALA A 13 6.40 14.11 -19.57
C ALA A 13 7.10 14.83 -20.72
N ALA A 14 7.42 14.14 -21.82
CA ALA A 14 8.00 14.73 -23.00
C ALA A 14 7.05 15.76 -23.67
N LYS A 15 5.75 15.45 -23.74
CA LYS A 15 4.73 16.33 -24.32
C LYS A 15 4.59 17.64 -23.55
N TYR A 16 4.67 17.60 -22.21
CA TYR A 16 4.49 18.74 -21.31
C TYR A 16 5.79 19.28 -20.74
N HIS A 17 6.94 18.87 -21.30
CA HIS A 17 8.26 19.35 -20.95
C HIS A 17 8.62 19.25 -19.46
N LEU A 18 8.12 18.22 -18.77
CA LEU A 18 8.44 17.97 -17.38
C LEU A 18 9.91 17.58 -17.24
N THR A 19 10.64 18.21 -16.32
CA THR A 19 12.09 18.02 -16.14
C THR A 19 12.43 17.09 -14.98
N ASP A 20 11.61 17.09 -13.92
CA ASP A 20 11.79 16.23 -12.76
C ASP A 20 11.14 14.87 -13.02
N ILE A 21 11.84 14.03 -13.79
CA ILE A 21 11.36 12.70 -14.22
C ILE A 21 12.40 11.62 -13.92
N TYR A 22 11.93 10.45 -13.55
CA TYR A 22 12.72 9.23 -13.45
C TYR A 22 12.13 8.13 -14.35
N GLY A 23 12.57 8.13 -15.61
CA GLY A 23 12.11 7.21 -16.64
C GLY A 23 10.58 7.16 -16.75
N ALA A 24 10.05 5.97 -17.01
CA ALA A 24 8.60 5.72 -17.05
C ALA A 24 7.96 5.56 -15.65
N TYR A 25 8.73 5.73 -14.56
CA TYR A 25 8.26 5.32 -13.23
C TYR A 25 7.67 6.45 -12.40
N ALA A 26 8.31 7.61 -12.32
CA ALA A 26 7.83 8.74 -11.52
C ALA A 26 8.21 10.10 -12.12
N ALA A 27 7.35 11.08 -11.96
CA ALA A 27 7.63 12.49 -12.25
C ALA A 27 7.02 13.38 -11.16
N HIS A 28 7.64 14.53 -10.92
CA HIS A 28 7.16 15.56 -9.99
C HIS A 28 7.09 16.91 -10.69
N PHE A 29 6.09 17.72 -10.39
CA PHE A 29 6.02 19.12 -10.80
C PHE A 29 5.17 19.94 -9.81
N ALA A 30 5.47 21.22 -9.72
CA ALA A 30 4.66 22.20 -8.99
C ALA A 30 3.61 22.82 -9.93
N ILE A 31 2.55 23.39 -9.36
CA ILE A 31 1.51 24.11 -10.08
C ILE A 31 1.42 25.50 -9.48
N ASN A 32 1.63 26.52 -10.31
CA ASN A 32 1.64 27.96 -9.94
C ASN A 32 2.63 28.33 -8.81
N GLY A 33 3.66 27.51 -8.57
CA GLY A 33 4.69 27.76 -7.55
C GLY A 33 5.89 28.54 -8.11
N GLU A 34 6.84 28.85 -7.24
CA GLU A 34 8.10 29.52 -7.59
C GLU A 34 9.21 28.56 -8.07
N GLU A 35 8.92 27.27 -8.24
CA GLU A 35 9.89 26.24 -8.58
C GLU A 35 10.21 26.20 -10.09
N ASN A 36 11.43 25.76 -10.45
CA ASN A 36 11.87 25.65 -11.85
C ASN A 36 11.07 24.66 -12.70
N ASN A 37 10.44 23.65 -12.09
CA ASN A 37 9.56 22.67 -12.76
C ASN A 37 8.11 22.99 -12.39
N CYS A 38 7.61 24.11 -12.87
CA CYS A 38 6.29 24.62 -12.56
C CYS A 38 5.41 24.63 -13.82
N VAL A 39 4.18 24.21 -13.66
CA VAL A 39 3.14 24.18 -14.68
C VAL A 39 2.08 25.23 -14.31
N SER A 40 1.60 26.00 -15.27
CA SER A 40 0.49 26.94 -15.05
C SER A 40 -0.85 26.22 -14.90
N SER A 41 -1.84 26.91 -14.34
CA SER A 41 -3.21 26.37 -14.25
C SER A 41 -3.82 26.07 -15.62
N GLU A 42 -3.47 26.83 -16.65
CA GLU A 42 -3.93 26.63 -18.03
C GLU A 42 -3.32 25.37 -18.62
N GLU A 43 -2.01 25.15 -18.43
CA GLU A 43 -1.33 23.93 -18.86
C GLU A 43 -1.87 22.70 -18.10
N LEU A 44 -2.07 22.82 -16.78
CA LEU A 44 -2.69 21.77 -15.98
C LEU A 44 -4.08 21.40 -16.53
N ALA A 45 -4.89 22.38 -16.92
CA ALA A 45 -6.21 22.13 -17.49
C ALA A 45 -6.18 21.31 -18.78
N GLU A 46 -5.12 21.39 -19.56
CA GLU A 46 -4.90 20.53 -20.73
C GLU A 46 -4.34 19.15 -20.33
N MET A 47 -3.35 19.11 -19.42
CA MET A 47 -2.72 17.87 -18.94
C MET A 47 -3.73 16.87 -18.34
N VAL A 48 -4.67 17.37 -17.54
CA VAL A 48 -5.63 16.50 -16.83
C VAL A 48 -6.71 15.90 -17.74
N LYS A 49 -6.93 16.46 -18.94
CA LYS A 49 -7.84 15.91 -19.95
C LYS A 49 -7.28 14.67 -20.66
N GLU A 50 -5.99 14.41 -20.53
CA GLU A 50 -5.36 13.29 -21.21
C GLU A 50 -5.63 11.96 -20.48
N ARG A 51 -5.82 10.91 -21.26
CA ARG A 51 -5.82 9.54 -20.73
C ARG A 51 -4.41 9.06 -20.49
N THR A 52 -4.16 8.56 -19.30
CA THR A 52 -2.82 8.16 -18.85
C THR A 52 -2.84 6.75 -18.27
N LEU A 53 -1.70 6.07 -18.30
CA LEU A 53 -1.54 4.73 -17.70
C LEU A 53 -1.02 4.78 -16.26
N PHE A 54 -0.82 5.96 -15.70
CA PHE A 54 -0.22 6.20 -14.39
C PHE A 54 -1.20 6.91 -13.44
N THR A 55 -0.95 6.77 -12.16
CA THR A 55 -1.68 7.47 -11.09
C THR A 55 -1.18 8.90 -10.96
N LYS A 56 -2.11 9.83 -10.68
CA LYS A 56 -1.83 11.24 -10.41
C LYS A 56 -2.12 11.52 -8.94
N LEU A 57 -1.13 11.99 -8.21
CA LEU A 57 -1.21 12.37 -6.80
C LEU A 57 -1.14 13.91 -6.74
N LEU A 58 -2.16 14.55 -6.18
CA LEU A 58 -2.25 16.01 -6.07
C LEU A 58 -2.31 16.42 -4.60
N LEU A 59 -1.34 17.22 -4.18
CA LEU A 59 -1.28 17.85 -2.87
C LEU A 59 -1.59 19.34 -3.00
N LEU A 60 -2.73 19.77 -2.46
CA LEU A 60 -3.14 21.16 -2.54
C LEU A 60 -2.53 21.97 -1.39
N LYS A 61 -1.64 22.92 -1.74
CA LYS A 61 -0.92 23.78 -0.78
C LYS A 61 -1.72 25.02 -0.42
N GLN A 62 -2.32 25.68 -1.43
CA GLN A 62 -3.05 26.92 -1.25
C GLN A 62 -4.22 27.01 -2.22
N GLY A 63 -5.27 27.71 -1.81
CA GLY A 63 -6.44 27.96 -2.66
C GLY A 63 -7.40 26.78 -2.76
N LYS A 64 -8.10 26.71 -3.89
CA LYS A 64 -9.06 25.66 -4.21
C LYS A 64 -9.17 25.45 -5.72
N CYS A 65 -9.62 24.25 -6.10
CA CYS A 65 -9.97 23.95 -7.49
C CYS A 65 -11.26 23.11 -7.57
N LEU A 66 -11.95 23.23 -8.70
CA LEU A 66 -13.15 22.47 -9.02
C LEU A 66 -12.85 21.48 -10.14
N LEU A 67 -13.02 20.18 -9.88
CA LEU A 67 -12.70 19.10 -10.78
C LEU A 67 -13.94 18.29 -11.15
N HIS A 68 -14.02 17.86 -12.40
CA HIS A 68 -14.98 16.85 -12.86
C HIS A 68 -14.23 15.61 -13.33
N PHE A 69 -14.68 14.44 -12.89
CA PHE A 69 -14.12 13.16 -13.29
C PHE A 69 -15.01 12.48 -14.33
N ASN A 70 -14.40 11.78 -15.29
CA ASN A 70 -15.15 11.05 -16.31
C ASN A 70 -16.00 9.91 -15.73
N SER A 71 -15.58 9.32 -14.62
CA SER A 71 -16.31 8.27 -13.89
C SER A 71 -17.53 8.81 -13.13
N ASN A 72 -17.54 10.11 -12.78
CA ASN A 72 -18.65 10.75 -12.08
C ASN A 72 -19.02 12.07 -12.77
N LYS A 73 -19.87 11.98 -13.82
CA LYS A 73 -20.19 13.11 -14.69
C LYS A 73 -21.13 14.15 -14.05
N ASP A 74 -21.83 13.77 -13.00
CA ASP A 74 -22.92 14.57 -12.44
C ASP A 74 -22.49 15.41 -11.22
N GLU A 75 -21.31 15.17 -10.66
CA GLU A 75 -20.81 15.88 -9.48
C GLU A 75 -19.44 16.52 -9.72
N ALA A 76 -19.37 17.84 -9.47
CA ALA A 76 -18.11 18.55 -9.39
C ALA A 76 -17.48 18.32 -8.00
N LEU A 77 -16.21 17.94 -7.97
CA LEU A 77 -15.44 17.79 -6.74
C LEU A 77 -14.65 19.06 -6.47
N GLU A 78 -14.98 19.79 -5.41
CA GLU A 78 -14.16 20.90 -4.93
C GLU A 78 -13.04 20.33 -4.04
N VAL A 79 -11.78 20.67 -4.36
CA VAL A 79 -10.59 20.34 -3.57
C VAL A 79 -10.02 21.62 -3.01
N LYS A 80 -9.66 21.63 -1.71
CA LYS A 80 -9.24 22.81 -0.95
C LYS A 80 -7.85 22.63 -0.34
N THR A 81 -7.28 23.72 0.10
CA THR A 81 -6.04 23.74 0.89
C THR A 81 -6.08 22.70 2.00
N GLY A 82 -5.02 21.92 2.11
CA GLY A 82 -4.92 20.86 3.10
C GLY A 82 -5.65 19.58 2.72
N GLU A 83 -6.06 19.42 1.46
CA GLU A 83 -6.61 18.18 0.93
C GLU A 83 -5.63 17.50 -0.03
N PHE A 84 -5.73 16.18 -0.09
CA PHE A 84 -4.94 15.30 -0.93
C PHE A 84 -5.85 14.52 -1.87
N LEU A 85 -5.55 14.54 -3.16
CA LEU A 85 -6.33 13.86 -4.18
C LEU A 85 -5.50 12.80 -4.88
N ILE A 86 -6.11 11.65 -5.10
CA ILE A 86 -5.56 10.58 -5.95
C ILE A 86 -6.52 10.40 -7.13
N ALA A 87 -6.00 10.55 -8.34
CA ALA A 87 -6.72 10.19 -9.57
C ALA A 87 -6.12 8.92 -10.16
N SER A 88 -6.96 7.89 -10.34
CA SER A 88 -6.57 6.59 -10.87
C SER A 88 -6.12 6.65 -12.34
N PRO A 89 -5.35 5.66 -12.82
CA PRO A 89 -5.03 5.54 -14.24
C PRO A 89 -6.28 5.55 -15.13
N LYS A 90 -6.16 6.08 -16.35
CA LYS A 90 -7.25 6.22 -17.36
C LYS A 90 -8.37 7.20 -16.99
N GLU A 91 -8.35 7.75 -15.78
CA GLU A 91 -9.31 8.78 -15.40
C GLU A 91 -9.01 10.09 -16.15
N ILE A 92 -10.05 10.63 -16.79
CA ILE A 92 -10.00 11.95 -17.39
C ILE A 92 -10.56 12.93 -16.38
N VAL A 93 -9.82 13.98 -16.13
CA VAL A 93 -10.18 15.03 -15.19
C VAL A 93 -10.40 16.32 -15.98
N ALA A 94 -11.47 17.03 -15.71
CA ALA A 94 -11.65 18.38 -16.24
C ALA A 94 -11.51 19.39 -15.10
N LEU A 95 -10.49 20.23 -15.18
CA LEU A 95 -10.31 21.37 -14.30
C LEU A 95 -11.27 22.48 -14.77
N LYS A 96 -12.21 22.87 -13.92
CA LYS A 96 -13.25 23.86 -14.24
C LYS A 96 -12.89 25.25 -13.75
N GLU A 97 -12.52 25.33 -12.49
CA GLU A 97 -12.23 26.59 -11.82
C GLU A 97 -11.03 26.40 -10.87
N VAL A 98 -10.22 27.44 -10.74
CA VAL A 98 -9.17 27.56 -9.74
C VAL A 98 -9.26 28.92 -9.07
N SER A 99 -8.94 29.00 -7.78
CA SER A 99 -8.84 30.28 -7.11
C SER A 99 -7.56 31.02 -7.55
N PRO A 100 -7.51 32.36 -7.45
CA PRO A 100 -6.33 33.14 -7.86
C PRO A 100 -5.04 32.78 -7.11
N ASP A 101 -5.17 32.24 -5.90
CA ASP A 101 -4.10 31.80 -5.01
C ASP A 101 -3.83 30.30 -5.10
N PHE A 102 -4.32 29.61 -6.15
CA PHE A 102 -4.17 28.17 -6.30
C PHE A 102 -2.71 27.76 -6.47
N GLU A 103 -2.22 26.95 -5.55
CA GLU A 103 -0.88 26.36 -5.57
C GLU A 103 -0.97 24.89 -5.15
N ALA A 104 -0.31 24.01 -5.89
CA ALA A 104 -0.30 22.59 -5.61
C ALA A 104 1.01 21.91 -6.03
N GLU A 105 1.26 20.71 -5.53
CA GLU A 105 2.29 19.78 -6.03
C GLU A 105 1.64 18.53 -6.60
N CYS A 106 2.21 18.03 -7.68
CA CYS A 106 1.75 16.81 -8.34
C CYS A 106 2.89 15.80 -8.48
N ILE A 107 2.59 14.55 -8.15
CA ILE A 107 3.42 13.39 -8.49
C ILE A 107 2.64 12.51 -9.46
N LEU A 108 3.27 12.17 -10.57
CA LEU A 108 2.82 11.14 -11.50
C LEU A 108 3.61 9.88 -11.21
N VAL A 109 2.94 8.73 -11.12
CA VAL A 109 3.63 7.48 -10.78
C VAL A 109 2.99 6.26 -11.44
N ASP A 110 3.85 5.37 -11.97
CA ASP A 110 3.45 4.06 -12.48
C ASP A 110 3.27 3.05 -11.33
N GLU A 111 2.35 3.39 -10.43
CA GLU A 111 1.95 2.58 -9.27
C GLU A 111 0.44 2.68 -9.08
N HIS A 112 -0.16 1.60 -8.63
CA HIS A 112 -1.58 1.58 -8.31
C HIS A 112 -1.82 1.99 -6.85
N PHE A 113 -2.73 2.94 -6.64
CA PHE A 113 -3.14 3.41 -5.31
C PHE A 113 -4.63 3.17 -5.04
N THR A 114 -5.48 3.43 -6.03
CA THR A 114 -6.94 3.32 -5.89
C THR A 114 -7.58 3.06 -7.26
N ASP A 115 -8.72 2.39 -7.25
CA ASP A 115 -9.50 2.10 -8.48
C ASP A 115 -10.37 3.30 -8.90
N GLN A 116 -10.66 4.22 -7.99
CA GLN A 116 -11.49 5.40 -8.24
C GLN A 116 -10.81 6.67 -7.75
N PRO A 117 -11.09 7.83 -8.35
CA PRO A 117 -10.62 9.11 -7.85
C PRO A 117 -11.08 9.31 -6.41
N THR A 118 -10.14 9.59 -5.53
CA THR A 118 -10.43 9.70 -4.10
C THR A 118 -9.80 10.96 -3.52
N ARG A 119 -10.62 11.76 -2.84
CA ARG A 119 -10.19 12.93 -2.07
C ARG A 119 -10.07 12.56 -0.61
N TYR A 120 -8.98 12.99 0.00
CA TYR A 120 -8.71 12.83 1.43
C TYR A 120 -8.54 14.18 2.09
N GLN A 121 -8.96 14.25 3.35
CA GLN A 121 -8.73 15.40 4.24
C GLN A 121 -7.94 14.91 5.46
N PRO A 122 -6.61 14.76 5.34
CA PRO A 122 -5.76 14.27 6.41
C PRO A 122 -5.74 15.23 7.60
N SER A 123 -5.43 14.69 8.79
CA SER A 123 -5.05 15.53 9.93
C SER A 123 -3.79 16.36 9.62
N PRO A 124 -3.54 17.47 10.30
CA PRO A 124 -2.35 18.31 10.07
C PRO A 124 -1.03 17.53 10.15
N GLU A 125 -0.93 16.55 11.04
CA GLU A 125 0.25 15.69 11.20
C GLU A 125 0.45 14.78 10.01
N LYS A 126 -0.60 14.13 9.54
CA LYS A 126 -0.54 13.26 8.35
C LYS A 126 -0.36 14.04 7.07
N MET A 127 -0.98 15.22 6.95
CA MET A 127 -0.74 16.12 5.83
C MET A 127 0.74 16.51 5.74
N LYS A 128 1.38 16.82 6.88
CA LYS A 128 2.82 17.08 6.94
C LYS A 128 3.61 15.85 6.46
N SER A 129 3.29 14.66 6.92
CA SER A 129 3.96 13.42 6.51
C SER A 129 3.81 13.17 5.00
N ILE A 130 2.63 13.43 4.42
CA ILE A 130 2.39 13.35 2.97
C ILE A 130 3.25 14.39 2.23
N ALA A 131 3.28 15.63 2.70
CA ALA A 131 4.10 16.69 2.11
C ALA A 131 5.60 16.37 2.16
N ASP A 132 6.08 15.82 3.28
CA ASP A 132 7.47 15.37 3.43
C ASP A 132 7.80 14.27 2.41
N ILE A 133 6.88 13.32 2.14
CA ILE A 133 7.06 12.30 1.11
C ILE A 133 7.15 12.93 -0.29
N PHE A 134 6.31 13.92 -0.60
CA PHE A 134 6.39 14.65 -1.88
C PHE A 134 7.75 15.30 -2.06
N HIS A 135 8.26 15.98 -1.02
CA HIS A 135 9.58 16.59 -1.02
C HIS A 135 10.70 15.54 -1.21
N PHE A 136 10.66 14.42 -0.49
CA PHE A 136 11.64 13.35 -0.64
C PHE A 136 11.62 12.75 -2.06
N VAL A 137 10.45 12.46 -2.62
CA VAL A 137 10.34 11.94 -3.99
C VAL A 137 10.92 12.94 -4.98
N ARG A 138 10.60 14.23 -4.87
CA ARG A 138 11.17 15.32 -5.69
C ARG A 138 12.70 15.31 -5.60
N ASP A 139 13.25 15.31 -4.39
CA ASP A 139 14.68 15.36 -4.17
C ASP A 139 15.40 14.10 -4.71
N ILE A 140 14.80 12.91 -4.53
CA ILE A 140 15.32 11.67 -5.12
C ILE A 140 15.30 11.76 -6.66
N VAL A 141 14.25 12.30 -7.25
CA VAL A 141 14.15 12.45 -8.73
C VAL A 141 15.21 13.41 -9.26
N ARG A 142 15.47 14.53 -8.58
CA ARG A 142 16.44 15.56 -8.99
C ARG A 142 17.90 15.14 -8.83
N HIS A 143 18.23 14.34 -7.82
CA HIS A 143 19.60 13.97 -7.52
C HIS A 143 19.95 12.57 -8.03
N GLN A 144 21.25 12.29 -8.15
CA GLN A 144 21.72 10.95 -8.55
C GLN A 144 21.83 10.03 -7.33
N HIS A 145 21.18 8.87 -7.41
CA HIS A 145 21.23 7.81 -6.41
C HIS A 145 21.41 6.45 -7.09
N ILE A 146 22.19 5.56 -6.49
CA ILE A 146 22.39 4.19 -7.00
C ILE A 146 21.10 3.38 -6.93
N ASN A 147 20.36 3.51 -5.81
CA ASN A 147 19.13 2.75 -5.55
C ASN A 147 17.88 3.63 -5.70
N LYS A 148 17.86 4.51 -6.69
CA LYS A 148 16.82 5.54 -6.87
C LYS A 148 15.41 4.94 -6.93
N ILE A 149 15.20 3.87 -7.69
CA ILE A 149 13.88 3.23 -7.85
C ILE A 149 13.39 2.59 -6.55
N GLU A 150 14.28 1.94 -5.80
CA GLU A 150 13.94 1.33 -4.51
C GLU A 150 13.60 2.38 -3.46
N MET A 151 14.29 3.52 -3.49
CA MET A 151 13.99 4.66 -2.61
C MET A 151 12.60 5.22 -2.92
N ILE A 152 12.28 5.48 -4.19
CA ILE A 152 10.97 6.00 -4.61
C ILE A 152 9.87 5.00 -4.24
N LYS A 153 10.07 3.70 -4.52
CA LYS A 153 9.11 2.63 -4.13
C LYS A 153 8.87 2.59 -2.63
N SER A 154 9.93 2.75 -1.84
CA SER A 154 9.81 2.79 -0.38
C SER A 154 8.99 3.97 0.10
N MET A 155 9.15 5.16 -0.50
CA MET A 155 8.34 6.33 -0.18
C MET A 155 6.87 6.12 -0.55
N PHE A 156 6.58 5.51 -1.70
CA PHE A 156 5.20 5.19 -2.08
C PHE A 156 4.58 4.09 -1.21
N ASN A 157 5.37 3.12 -0.73
CA ASN A 157 4.87 2.15 0.24
C ASN A 157 4.48 2.82 1.56
N VAL A 158 5.29 3.77 2.05
CA VAL A 158 4.94 4.57 3.24
C VAL A 158 3.68 5.40 2.97
N LEU A 159 3.57 6.04 1.81
CA LEU A 159 2.40 6.82 1.43
C LEU A 159 1.12 5.95 1.38
N LYS A 160 1.19 4.73 0.82
CA LYS A 160 0.07 3.79 0.79
C LYS A 160 -0.41 3.44 2.21
N LEU A 161 0.51 3.17 3.14
CA LEU A 161 0.18 2.91 4.55
C LEU A 161 -0.51 4.12 5.20
N ILE A 162 -0.02 5.33 4.96
CA ILE A 162 -0.66 6.57 5.46
C ILE A 162 -2.08 6.69 4.88
N ILE A 163 -2.26 6.48 3.57
CA ILE A 163 -3.56 6.56 2.90
C ILE A 163 -4.55 5.53 3.46
N GLU A 164 -4.10 4.32 3.76
CA GLU A 164 -4.94 3.28 4.38
C GLU A 164 -5.46 3.69 5.78
N GLU A 165 -4.75 4.56 6.48
CA GLU A 165 -5.18 5.07 7.79
C GLU A 165 -6.16 6.25 7.71
N LEU A 166 -6.19 7.03 6.61
CA LEU A 166 -6.99 8.25 6.49
C LEU A 166 -8.51 8.04 6.67
N PRO A 167 -9.14 6.98 6.16
CA PRO A 167 -10.58 6.73 6.36
C PRO A 167 -10.96 6.56 7.84
N TYR A 168 -10.04 6.07 8.66
CA TYR A 168 -10.29 5.84 10.10
C TYR A 168 -10.23 7.13 10.92
N GLU A 169 -9.51 8.17 10.46
CA GLU A 169 -9.48 9.48 11.10
C GLU A 169 -10.77 10.28 10.88
N GLN A 170 -11.39 10.13 9.71
CA GLN A 170 -12.63 10.83 9.35
C GLN A 170 -13.86 10.26 10.05
N CYS A 171 -13.82 8.99 10.41
CA CYS A 171 -14.78 8.41 11.33
C CYS A 171 -14.35 8.83 12.73
N SER A 172 -15.00 9.84 13.30
CA SER A 172 -14.84 10.26 14.71
C SER A 172 -15.31 9.19 15.71
N VAL A 173 -15.00 7.93 15.44
CA VAL A 173 -15.19 6.78 16.29
C VAL A 173 -13.92 6.58 17.08
N SER A 174 -13.87 7.25 18.22
CA SER A 174 -13.07 6.92 19.40
C SER A 174 -11.60 6.48 19.19
N ASN A 175 -10.71 7.03 20.00
CA ASN A 175 -9.35 6.53 20.31
C ASN A 175 -9.26 5.00 20.49
N ASP A 176 -10.39 4.30 20.67
CA ASP A 176 -10.51 2.88 20.87
C ASP A 176 -10.20 2.06 19.58
N LEU A 177 -10.59 2.53 18.39
CA LEU A 177 -10.33 1.81 17.13
C LEU A 177 -8.86 1.94 16.68
N GLY A 178 -8.26 3.11 16.83
CA GLY A 178 -6.83 3.32 16.56
C GLY A 178 -5.97 2.44 17.45
N HIS A 179 -6.25 2.43 18.76
CA HIS A 179 -5.54 1.57 19.72
C HIS A 179 -5.76 0.07 19.44
N LYS A 180 -6.97 -0.34 19.08
CA LYS A 180 -7.25 -1.74 18.72
C LYS A 180 -6.45 -2.17 17.47
N LYS A 181 -6.37 -1.31 16.46
CA LYS A 181 -5.61 -1.59 15.25
C LYS A 181 -4.11 -1.70 15.54
N GLU A 182 -3.56 -0.79 16.35
CA GLU A 182 -2.17 -0.82 16.79
C GLU A 182 -1.85 -2.14 17.54
N VAL A 183 -2.69 -2.54 18.48
CA VAL A 183 -2.53 -3.83 19.20
C VAL A 183 -2.57 -5.01 18.22
N TYR A 184 -3.44 -4.97 17.21
CA TYR A 184 -3.51 -6.02 16.19
C TYR A 184 -2.25 -6.07 15.31
N GLU A 185 -1.71 -4.95 14.90
CA GLU A 185 -0.49 -4.88 14.10
C GLU A 185 0.74 -5.36 14.89
N ILE A 186 0.85 -4.97 16.16
CA ILE A 186 1.88 -5.49 17.06
C ILE A 186 1.73 -7.00 17.23
N PHE A 187 0.50 -7.51 17.36
CA PHE A 187 0.24 -8.95 17.38
C PHE A 187 0.75 -9.62 16.10
N LEU A 188 0.42 -9.11 14.93
CA LEU A 188 0.90 -9.67 13.66
C LEU A 188 2.44 -9.65 13.57
N HIS A 189 3.08 -8.56 13.99
CA HIS A 189 4.54 -8.47 14.04
C HIS A 189 5.16 -9.58 14.92
N HIS A 190 4.64 -9.74 16.13
CA HIS A 190 5.09 -10.83 17.02
C HIS A 190 4.77 -12.20 16.45
N LEU A 191 3.60 -12.37 15.84
CA LEU A 191 3.19 -13.60 15.21
C LEU A 191 4.19 -14.04 14.12
N TYR A 192 4.53 -13.18 13.16
CA TYR A 192 5.51 -13.48 12.10
C TYR A 192 6.90 -13.82 12.67
N ARG A 193 7.28 -13.18 13.77
CA ARG A 193 8.58 -13.41 14.41
C ARG A 193 8.65 -14.73 15.18
N PHE A 194 7.57 -15.15 15.83
CA PHE A 194 7.60 -16.22 16.83
C PHE A 194 6.78 -17.46 16.50
N PHE A 195 5.94 -17.48 15.46
CA PHE A 195 5.00 -18.57 15.14
C PHE A 195 5.67 -19.96 15.02
N ARG A 196 6.95 -20.01 14.67
CA ARG A 196 7.71 -21.26 14.57
C ARG A 196 7.90 -21.94 15.92
N LYS A 197 8.02 -21.16 16.99
CA LYS A 197 8.30 -21.64 18.36
C LYS A 197 7.09 -21.51 19.28
N GLU A 198 6.31 -20.45 19.15
CA GLU A 198 5.24 -20.08 20.06
C GLU A 198 3.88 -20.19 19.39
N ARG A 199 2.96 -20.91 20.05
CA ARG A 199 1.63 -21.15 19.49
C ARG A 199 0.50 -20.70 20.40
N GLN A 200 0.81 -20.35 21.66
CA GLN A 200 -0.18 -19.98 22.66
C GLN A 200 -0.48 -18.49 22.61
N ILE A 201 -1.77 -18.16 22.61
CA ILE A 201 -2.24 -16.77 22.65
C ILE A 201 -1.64 -15.99 23.83
N ARG A 202 -1.43 -16.64 24.96
CA ARG A 202 -0.88 -16.01 26.17
C ARG A 202 0.49 -15.37 25.90
N PHE A 203 1.37 -16.06 25.16
CA PHE A 203 2.66 -15.52 24.79
C PHE A 203 2.55 -14.17 24.04
N TYR A 204 1.64 -14.11 23.08
CA TYR A 204 1.43 -12.90 22.27
C TYR A 204 0.78 -11.77 23.08
N ALA A 205 -0.11 -12.13 24.01
CA ALA A 205 -0.75 -11.17 24.90
C ALA A 205 0.22 -10.58 25.90
N ASP A 206 1.05 -11.43 26.53
CA ASP A 206 2.08 -11.01 27.49
C ASP A 206 3.13 -10.09 26.83
N LYS A 207 3.47 -10.31 25.54
CA LYS A 207 4.39 -9.44 24.79
C LYS A 207 3.88 -8.03 24.57
N GLN A 208 2.57 -7.81 24.70
CA GLN A 208 1.90 -6.52 24.51
C GLN A 208 1.29 -5.97 25.80
N ASN A 209 1.54 -6.62 26.93
CA ASN A 209 0.96 -6.26 28.22
C ASN A 209 -0.60 -6.19 28.22
N VAL A 210 -1.25 -7.07 27.45
CA VAL A 210 -2.71 -7.19 27.40
C VAL A 210 -3.16 -8.57 27.86
N SER A 211 -4.44 -8.71 28.24
CA SER A 211 -4.96 -10.04 28.59
C SER A 211 -5.19 -10.90 27.36
N ALA A 212 -5.01 -12.22 27.49
CA ALA A 212 -5.28 -13.17 26.40
C ALA A 212 -6.75 -13.11 25.92
N ALA A 213 -7.68 -12.84 26.82
CA ALA A 213 -9.10 -12.66 26.49
C ALA A 213 -9.34 -11.40 25.65
N TYR A 214 -8.67 -10.29 25.98
CA TYR A 214 -8.74 -9.06 25.21
C TYR A 214 -8.16 -9.27 23.81
N LEU A 215 -6.93 -9.81 23.71
CA LEU A 215 -6.29 -10.08 22.43
C LEU A 215 -7.13 -11.02 21.55
N SER A 216 -7.71 -12.09 22.12
CA SER A 216 -8.58 -13.03 21.39
C SER A 216 -9.79 -12.34 20.75
N ARG A 217 -10.48 -11.51 21.55
CA ARG A 217 -11.66 -10.75 21.08
C ARG A 217 -11.27 -9.74 20.01
N LEU A 218 -10.20 -8.97 20.25
CA LEU A 218 -9.70 -7.93 19.35
C LEU A 218 -9.28 -8.51 17.99
N VAL A 219 -8.45 -9.57 17.98
CA VAL A 219 -8.01 -10.21 16.73
C VAL A 219 -9.21 -10.71 15.93
N ARG A 220 -10.20 -11.31 16.59
CA ARG A 220 -11.42 -11.79 15.93
C ARG A 220 -12.29 -10.65 15.40
N GLU A 221 -12.39 -9.54 16.13
CA GLU A 221 -13.14 -8.33 15.74
C GLU A 221 -12.55 -7.71 14.47
N ILE A 222 -11.21 -7.59 14.38
CA ILE A 222 -10.54 -6.91 13.26
C ILE A 222 -10.38 -7.83 12.04
N SER A 223 -9.96 -9.09 12.23
CA SER A 223 -9.60 -9.98 11.13
C SER A 223 -10.67 -11.02 10.76
N GLY A 224 -11.70 -11.15 11.55
CA GLY A 224 -12.69 -12.24 11.41
C GLY A 224 -12.16 -13.63 11.81
N SER A 225 -10.86 -13.75 12.12
CA SER A 225 -10.18 -15.02 12.42
C SER A 225 -9.69 -15.04 13.87
N THR A 226 -9.54 -16.24 14.43
CA THR A 226 -8.95 -16.40 15.75
C THR A 226 -7.43 -16.35 15.71
N VAL A 227 -6.78 -16.05 16.85
CA VAL A 227 -5.33 -16.12 17.01
C VAL A 227 -4.79 -17.49 16.60
N ASN A 228 -5.47 -18.56 16.99
CA ASN A 228 -5.07 -19.92 16.64
C ASN A 228 -5.14 -20.20 15.13
N GLU A 229 -6.13 -19.65 14.42
CA GLU A 229 -6.23 -19.75 12.95
C GLU A 229 -5.08 -19.02 12.29
N HIS A 230 -4.71 -17.82 12.75
CA HIS A 230 -3.54 -17.09 12.26
C HIS A 230 -2.25 -17.91 12.44
N VAL A 231 -1.98 -18.39 13.67
CA VAL A 231 -0.78 -19.20 13.97
C VAL A 231 -0.73 -20.45 13.10
N THR A 232 -1.82 -21.20 13.06
CA THR A 232 -1.89 -22.47 12.34
C THR A 232 -1.80 -22.32 10.82
N SER A 233 -2.30 -21.20 10.28
CA SER A 233 -2.15 -20.86 8.86
C SER A 233 -0.69 -20.60 8.49
N LEU A 234 0.05 -19.84 9.32
CA LEU A 234 1.47 -19.59 9.09
C LEU A 234 2.32 -20.84 9.23
N VAL A 235 2.07 -21.64 10.27
CA VAL A 235 2.75 -22.94 10.44
C VAL A 235 2.53 -23.83 9.24
N TYR A 236 1.29 -23.96 8.75
CA TYR A 236 0.97 -24.76 7.58
C TYR A 236 1.69 -24.25 6.30
N LYS A 237 1.67 -22.93 6.06
CA LYS A 237 2.39 -22.33 4.93
C LYS A 237 3.89 -22.61 5.01
N GLU A 238 4.47 -22.51 6.20
CA GLU A 238 5.90 -22.77 6.39
C GLU A 238 6.25 -24.25 6.16
N ILE A 239 5.41 -25.19 6.62
CA ILE A 239 5.60 -26.61 6.30
C ILE A 239 5.58 -26.81 4.78
N CYS A 240 4.61 -26.22 4.06
CA CYS A 240 4.54 -26.30 2.60
C CYS A 240 5.84 -25.76 1.95
N ASN A 241 6.36 -24.63 2.42
CA ASN A 241 7.61 -24.04 1.93
C ASN A 241 8.82 -24.97 2.18
N LEU A 242 8.97 -25.49 3.41
CA LEU A 242 10.06 -26.39 3.74
C LEU A 242 10.00 -27.70 2.97
N LEU A 243 8.80 -28.23 2.72
CA LEU A 243 8.60 -29.44 1.92
C LEU A 243 8.99 -29.26 0.45
N THR A 244 8.87 -28.03 -0.09
CA THR A 244 9.12 -27.74 -1.50
C THR A 244 10.47 -27.11 -1.78
N GLN A 245 11.00 -26.33 -0.85
CA GLN A 245 12.18 -25.51 -1.03
C GLN A 245 13.42 -26.00 -0.25
N SER A 246 13.29 -27.10 0.53
CA SER A 246 14.40 -27.66 1.28
C SER A 246 14.46 -29.19 1.19
N ASP A 247 15.62 -29.76 1.51
CA ASP A 247 15.84 -31.19 1.62
C ASP A 247 15.71 -31.72 3.06
N MET A 248 15.22 -30.90 3.99
CA MET A 248 15.00 -31.26 5.38
C MET A 248 14.11 -32.52 5.49
N THR A 249 14.51 -33.42 6.36
CA THR A 249 13.71 -34.60 6.74
C THR A 249 12.46 -34.17 7.51
N MET A 250 11.49 -35.07 7.65
CA MET A 250 10.28 -34.78 8.43
C MET A 250 10.59 -34.53 9.91
N GLY A 251 11.61 -35.20 10.46
CA GLY A 251 12.10 -34.96 11.82
C GLY A 251 12.68 -33.56 11.98
N GLU A 252 13.58 -33.16 11.09
CA GLU A 252 14.19 -31.82 11.10
C GLU A 252 13.14 -30.71 10.94
N ILE A 253 12.12 -30.89 10.11
CA ILE A 253 11.01 -29.93 10.00
C ILE A 253 10.19 -29.90 11.30
N ALA A 254 9.96 -31.05 11.93
CA ALA A 254 9.25 -31.10 13.21
C ALA A 254 9.99 -30.32 14.30
N ASP A 255 11.31 -30.53 14.40
CA ASP A 255 12.18 -29.85 15.36
C ASP A 255 12.25 -28.34 15.07
N TYR A 256 12.44 -27.96 13.79
CA TYR A 256 12.50 -26.57 13.38
C TYR A 256 11.23 -25.78 13.70
N LEU A 257 10.07 -26.42 13.55
CA LEU A 257 8.77 -25.84 13.84
C LEU A 257 8.23 -26.14 15.23
N ASN A 258 9.07 -26.65 16.13
CA ASN A 258 8.73 -26.93 17.54
C ASN A 258 7.49 -27.83 17.69
N PHE A 259 7.40 -28.91 16.88
CA PHE A 259 6.49 -30.03 17.13
C PHE A 259 7.14 -31.01 18.12
N SER A 260 6.31 -31.70 18.89
CA SER A 260 6.80 -32.75 19.82
C SER A 260 7.54 -33.89 19.13
N ASP A 261 7.11 -34.22 17.91
CA ASP A 261 7.70 -35.28 17.10
C ASP A 261 7.19 -35.21 15.64
N GLN A 262 7.75 -36.06 14.79
CA GLN A 262 7.37 -36.17 13.37
C GLN A 262 5.89 -36.59 13.19
N SER A 263 5.31 -37.38 14.12
CA SER A 263 3.93 -37.81 14.04
C SER A 263 2.96 -36.68 14.27
N ALA A 264 3.26 -35.80 15.23
CA ALA A 264 2.48 -34.60 15.50
C ALA A 264 2.46 -33.66 14.28
N LEU A 265 3.61 -33.43 13.65
CA LEU A 265 3.71 -32.67 12.39
C LEU A 265 2.88 -33.31 11.28
N THR A 266 3.01 -34.63 11.11
CA THR A 266 2.30 -35.40 10.06
C THR A 266 0.78 -35.29 10.25
N ASN A 267 0.28 -35.46 11.47
CA ASN A 267 -1.14 -35.33 11.79
C ASN A 267 -1.66 -33.91 11.58
N PHE A 268 -0.92 -32.90 12.03
CA PHE A 268 -1.24 -31.49 11.80
C PHE A 268 -1.37 -31.18 10.31
N PHE A 269 -0.40 -31.59 9.50
CA PHE A 269 -0.40 -31.35 8.07
C PHE A 269 -1.54 -32.08 7.35
N LYS A 270 -1.74 -33.39 7.67
CA LYS A 270 -2.78 -34.20 7.06
C LYS A 270 -4.18 -33.67 7.32
N GLN A 271 -4.46 -33.18 8.53
CA GLN A 271 -5.75 -32.55 8.87
C GLN A 271 -6.10 -31.35 7.97
N ARG A 272 -5.09 -30.63 7.47
CA ARG A 272 -5.29 -29.42 6.65
C ARG A 272 -5.20 -29.66 5.15
N SER A 273 -4.30 -30.54 4.73
CA SER A 273 -4.04 -30.78 3.30
C SER A 273 -4.79 -31.98 2.75
N GLY A 274 -5.36 -32.85 3.61
CA GLY A 274 -5.95 -34.15 3.22
C GLY A 274 -4.94 -35.22 2.84
N MET A 275 -3.62 -34.91 2.87
CA MET A 275 -2.56 -35.84 2.48
C MET A 275 -1.36 -35.80 3.42
N THR A 276 -0.48 -36.79 3.34
CA THR A 276 0.76 -36.74 4.16
C THR A 276 1.78 -35.78 3.61
N PRO A 277 2.68 -35.22 4.45
CA PRO A 277 3.78 -34.36 4.02
C PRO A 277 4.65 -34.98 2.92
N LEU A 278 4.98 -36.28 3.04
CA LEU A 278 5.77 -37.02 2.04
C LEU A 278 5.05 -37.08 0.67
N ALA A 279 3.74 -37.38 0.67
CA ALA A 279 2.94 -37.38 -0.55
C ALA A 279 2.86 -35.99 -1.19
N TYR A 280 2.78 -34.94 -0.37
CA TYR A 280 2.81 -33.55 -0.83
C TYR A 280 4.14 -33.19 -1.48
N ARG A 281 5.27 -33.55 -0.83
CA ARG A 281 6.62 -33.33 -1.37
C ARG A 281 6.81 -34.03 -2.72
N GLY A 282 6.40 -35.29 -2.87
CA GLY A 282 6.47 -36.04 -4.13
C GLY A 282 5.71 -35.36 -5.27
N LYS A 283 4.43 -35.02 -5.04
CA LYS A 283 3.58 -34.36 -6.06
C LYS A 283 4.13 -33.02 -6.54
N LYS A 284 4.89 -32.30 -5.72
CA LYS A 284 5.46 -30.99 -6.11
C LYS A 284 6.79 -31.12 -6.83
N ARG A 285 7.63 -32.12 -6.47
CA ARG A 285 8.87 -32.43 -7.20
C ARG A 285 8.58 -32.90 -8.64
N ASP A 286 7.57 -33.74 -8.83
CA ASP A 286 7.15 -34.20 -10.16
C ASP A 286 6.64 -33.06 -11.07
N LYS A 287 6.05 -32.00 -10.48
CA LYS A 287 5.60 -30.81 -11.24
C LYS A 287 6.71 -29.81 -11.61
N LEU A 288 7.86 -29.89 -10.97
CA LEU A 288 9.02 -29.00 -11.24
C LEU A 288 10.00 -29.65 -12.24
N GLN A 289 9.80 -30.92 -12.60
CA GLN A 289 10.61 -31.67 -13.59
C GLN A 289 9.94 -31.78 -14.97
N LEU A 290 8.74 -31.21 -15.13
CA LEU A 290 8.00 -31.05 -16.39
C LEU A 290 8.01 -29.60 -16.85
#